data_05d9d8c8c6d6ce40ee627661ce41ce7d
#
_entry.id   05d9d8c8c6d6ce40ee627661ce41ce7d
#
_cell.length_a   1.000
_cell.length_b   1.000
_cell.length_c   1.000
_cell.angle_alpha   90.00
_cell.angle_beta   90.00
_cell.angle_gamma   90.00
#
_symmetry.space_group_name_H-M   'P 1'
#
loop_
_entity.id
_entity.type
_entity.pdbx_description
1 polymer ?
#
loop_
_entity_poly.entity_id
_entity_poly.type
_entity_poly.pdbx_seq_one_letter_code
_entity_poly.pdbx_strand_id
1 'polypeptide(L)' 'SYAQYQEYGNFLREHKLIELETNFTDQVDTMIYVNKEEKENIKAALVEFFNGKITLTDQGLREVEVPVNLV' A
#
# COMPACT_ATOMS: atom_id res chain seq x y z
N SER A 1 3.68 -2.06 11.57
CA SER A 1 3.67 -3.21 12.46
C SER A 1 3.40 -4.49 11.70
N TYR A 2 3.77 -5.60 12.30
CA TYR A 2 3.57 -6.89 11.64
C TYR A 2 2.09 -7.23 11.49
N ALA A 3 1.29 -6.87 12.47
CA ALA A 3 -0.15 -7.09 12.40
C ALA A 3 -0.77 -6.27 11.26
N GLN A 4 -0.33 -5.05 11.07
CA GLN A 4 -0.78 -4.24 9.95
C GLN A 4 -0.39 -4.87 8.62
N TYR A 5 0.78 -5.45 8.54
CA TYR A 5 1.21 -6.10 7.30
C TYR A 5 0.32 -7.29 6.95
N GLN A 6 -0.13 -8.05 7.96
CA GLN A 6 -1.05 -9.14 7.70
C GLN A 6 -2.39 -8.65 7.19
N GLU A 7 -2.91 -7.58 7.78
CA GLU A 7 -4.15 -6.96 7.31
C GLU A 7 -3.97 -6.38 5.91
N TYR A 8 -2.80 -5.82 5.64
CA TYR A 8 -2.46 -5.30 4.32
C TYR A 8 -2.51 -6.41 3.26
N GLY A 9 -2.02 -7.59 3.59
CA GLY A 9 -2.11 -8.73 2.70
C GLY A 9 -3.55 -9.11 2.36
N ASN A 10 -4.44 -9.04 3.35
CA ASN A 10 -5.86 -9.27 3.10
C ASN A 10 -6.45 -8.23 2.16
N PHE A 11 -6.08 -6.97 2.35
CA PHE A 11 -6.51 -5.88 1.49
C PHE A 11 -6.08 -6.12 0.04
N LEU A 12 -4.84 -6.52 -0.15
CA LEU A 12 -4.30 -6.78 -1.49
C LEU A 12 -5.07 -7.91 -2.18
N ARG A 13 -5.34 -8.99 -1.46
CA ARG A 13 -6.10 -10.10 -2.03
C ARG A 13 -7.52 -9.70 -2.38
N GLU A 14 -8.16 -8.95 -1.50
CA GLU A 14 -9.53 -8.52 -1.70
C GLU A 14 -9.66 -7.61 -2.92
N HIS A 15 -8.68 -6.73 -3.13
CA HIS A 15 -8.70 -5.82 -4.26
C HIS A 15 -7.92 -6.33 -5.47
N LYS A 16 -7.39 -7.56 -5.39
CA LYS A 16 -6.65 -8.20 -6.48
C LYS A 16 -5.46 -7.36 -6.93
N LEU A 17 -4.71 -6.84 -5.95
CA LEU A 17 -3.55 -6.03 -6.21
C LEU A 17 -2.28 -6.89 -6.16
N ILE A 18 -1.24 -6.40 -6.82
CA ILE A 18 0.04 -7.10 -6.88
C ILE A 18 1.06 -6.38 -6.02
N GLU A 19 1.65 -7.11 -5.08
CA GLU A 19 2.75 -6.61 -4.27
C GLU A 19 4.04 -6.75 -5.06
N LEU A 20 4.72 -5.62 -5.32
CA LEU A 20 5.94 -5.61 -6.11
C LEU A 20 7.19 -5.82 -5.26
N GLU A 21 7.22 -5.17 -4.10
CA GLU A 21 8.40 -5.20 -3.25
C GLU A 21 7.99 -4.90 -1.82
N THR A 22 8.65 -5.55 -0.87
CA THR A 22 8.41 -5.29 0.55
C THR A 22 9.73 -5.38 1.30
N ASN A 23 10.02 -4.36 2.08
CA ASN A 23 11.21 -4.28 2.91
C ASN A 23 10.82 -4.21 4.38
N PHE A 24 11.44 -5.04 5.19
CA PHE A 24 11.22 -5.08 6.63
C PHE A 24 12.41 -4.44 7.33
N THR A 25 12.19 -3.27 7.91
CA THR A 25 13.20 -2.56 8.70
C THR A 25 12.56 -2.22 10.04
N ASP A 26 12.73 -0.99 10.53
CA ASP A 26 12.02 -0.53 11.72
C ASP A 26 10.52 -0.45 11.48
N GLN A 27 10.14 -0.36 10.22
CA GLN A 27 8.77 -0.33 9.78
C GLN A 27 8.68 -1.16 8.49
N VAL A 28 7.48 -1.42 8.01
CA VAL A 28 7.29 -2.19 6.78
C VAL A 28 7.05 -1.21 5.64
N ASP A 29 7.96 -1.21 4.68
CA ASP A 29 7.82 -0.43 3.46
C ASP A 29 7.46 -1.36 2.31
N THR A 30 6.37 -1.09 1.64
CA THR A 30 5.91 -1.95 0.57
C THR A 30 5.50 -1.11 -0.63
N MET A 31 5.57 -1.71 -1.79
CA MET A 31 5.17 -1.07 -3.03
C MET A 31 4.23 -2.00 -3.77
N ILE A 32 3.11 -1.47 -4.23
CA ILE A 32 2.12 -2.25 -4.94
C ILE A 32 1.93 -1.68 -6.35
N TYR A 33 1.51 -2.55 -7.26
CA TYR A 33 1.11 -2.13 -8.60
C TYR A 33 -0.38 -1.86 -8.58
N VAL A 34 -0.77 -0.68 -9.07
CA VAL A 34 -2.17 -0.30 -9.17
C VAL A 34 -2.42 0.24 -10.57
N ASN A 35 -3.53 -0.16 -11.16
CA ASN A 35 -3.93 0.39 -12.44
C ASN A 35 -4.09 1.90 -12.31
N LYS A 36 -3.57 2.64 -13.29
CA LYS A 36 -3.59 4.10 -13.27
C LYS A 36 -4.98 4.67 -12.99
N GLU A 37 -6.02 4.06 -13.56
CA GLU A 37 -7.39 4.52 -13.38
C GLU A 37 -7.91 4.30 -11.97
N GLU A 38 -7.35 3.33 -11.25
CA GLU A 38 -7.77 2.98 -9.90
C GLU A 38 -6.88 3.58 -8.82
N LYS A 39 -5.79 4.22 -9.20
CA LYS A 39 -4.76 4.65 -8.26
C LYS A 39 -5.31 5.50 -7.13
N GLU A 40 -6.08 6.53 -7.44
CA GLU A 40 -6.62 7.42 -6.42
C GLU A 40 -7.64 6.70 -5.54
N ASN A 41 -8.45 5.84 -6.11
CA ASN A 41 -9.42 5.06 -5.35
C ASN A 41 -8.73 4.10 -4.38
N ILE A 42 -7.67 3.46 -4.82
CA ILE A 42 -6.94 2.51 -3.97
C ILE A 42 -6.21 3.26 -2.85
N LYS A 43 -5.64 4.42 -3.14
CA LYS A 43 -4.98 5.22 -2.11
C LYS A 43 -5.98 5.62 -1.02
N ALA A 44 -7.14 6.10 -1.42
CA ALA A 44 -8.18 6.48 -0.47
C ALA A 44 -8.67 5.27 0.34
N ALA A 45 -8.83 4.13 -0.32
CA ALA A 45 -9.27 2.91 0.35
C ALA A 45 -8.24 2.42 1.38
N LEU A 46 -6.94 2.54 1.06
CA LEU A 46 -5.88 2.18 2.00
C LEU A 46 -5.91 3.06 3.24
N VAL A 47 -6.05 4.36 3.05
CA VAL A 47 -6.11 5.29 4.19
C VAL A 47 -7.30 4.96 5.08
N GLU A 48 -8.45 4.68 4.49
CA GLU A 48 -9.65 4.33 5.22
C GLU A 48 -9.50 2.98 5.93
N PHE A 49 -8.94 1.99 5.24
CA PHE A 49 -8.76 0.66 5.78
C PHE A 49 -7.91 0.68 7.06
N PHE A 50 -6.87 1.50 7.07
CA PHE A 50 -5.97 1.60 8.21
C PHE A 50 -6.27 2.78 9.13
N ASN A 51 -7.40 3.44 8.95
CA ASN A 51 -7.81 4.60 9.76
C ASN A 51 -6.75 5.71 9.77
N GLY A 52 -6.08 5.90 8.65
CA GLY A 52 -5.06 6.92 8.51
C GLY A 52 -3.72 6.57 9.13
N LYS A 53 -3.55 5.36 9.64
CA LYS A 53 -2.32 4.95 10.33
C LYS A 53 -1.29 4.35 9.37
N ILE A 54 -1.25 4.85 8.16
CA ILE A 54 -0.24 4.50 7.17
C ILE A 54 0.23 5.78 6.49
N THR A 55 1.38 5.71 5.85
CA THR A 55 1.89 6.81 5.07
C THR A 55 1.99 6.36 3.62
N LEU A 56 1.38 7.11 2.74
CA LEU A 56 1.49 6.90 1.30
C LEU A 56 2.50 7.92 0.77
N THR A 57 3.66 7.43 0.38
CA THR A 57 4.72 8.29 -0.13
C THR A 57 4.74 8.15 -1.65
N ASP A 58 4.05 9.03 -2.33
CA ASP A 58 4.06 9.04 -3.79
C ASP A 58 5.25 9.86 -4.25
N GLN A 59 6.29 9.17 -4.68
CA GLN A 59 7.50 9.84 -5.15
C GLN A 59 7.46 10.11 -6.65
N GLY A 60 6.38 9.71 -7.29
CA GLY A 60 6.16 10.03 -8.69
C GLY A 60 7.10 9.37 -9.68
N LEU A 61 7.80 8.33 -9.25
CA LEU A 61 8.73 7.64 -10.13
C LEU A 61 8.01 6.89 -11.24
N ARG A 62 6.85 6.33 -10.93
CA ARG A 62 6.01 5.64 -11.91
C ARG A 62 4.55 5.83 -11.53
N GLU A 63 3.72 6.04 -12.54
CA GLU A 63 2.30 6.36 -12.30
C GLU A 63 1.51 5.22 -11.66
N VAL A 64 1.93 3.98 -11.90
CA VAL A 64 1.17 2.81 -11.46
C VAL A 64 1.74 2.14 -10.22
N GLU A 65 2.84 2.64 -9.70
CA GLU A 65 3.44 2.11 -8.48
C GLU A 65 3.10 3.00 -7.30
N VAL A 66 2.58 2.39 -6.23
CA VAL A 66 2.16 3.11 -5.03
C VAL A 66 3.00 2.63 -3.85
N PRO A 67 3.92 3.47 -3.36
CA PRO A 67 4.66 3.15 -2.14
C PRO A 67 3.76 3.30 -0.92
N VAL A 68 3.78 2.31 -0.04
CA VAL A 68 2.98 2.30 1.18
C VAL A 68 3.90 2.04 2.35
N ASN A 69 3.80 2.87 3.37
CA ASN A 69 4.60 2.75 4.57
C ASN A 69 3.66 2.38 5.73
N LEU A 70 3.87 1.21 6.29
CA LEU A 70 3.07 0.70 7.41
C LEU A 70 3.80 1.02 8.71
N VAL A 71 3.30 1.95 9.42
CA VAL A 71 3.92 2.41 10.68
C VAL A 71 3.30 1.78 11.91
#